data_1a57bd919385fd2b39eeb13680e62caf
#
_entry.id   1a57bd919385fd2b39eeb13680e62caf
#
_cell.length_a   1.000
_cell.length_b   1.000
_cell.length_c   1.000
_cell.angle_alpha   90.00
_cell.angle_beta   90.00
_cell.angle_gamma   90.00
#
_symmetry.space_group_name_H-M   'P 1'
#
loop_
_entity.id
_entity.type
_entity.pdbx_description
1 polymer ?
#
loop_
_entity_poly.entity_id
_entity_poly.type
_entity_poly.pdbx_seq_one_letter_code
_entity_poly.pdbx_strand_id
1 'polypeptide(L)'
;MSEHHLTKTRYASFNLSEEINQGVADAGFEFCTPIQEQTLPIALQGRDVAGDAQTGTGKTAAFLIAVFNQLLHNPASDSRRKNQPRTLILAPTRELAIQIHKDAELLGSHTGLVFGLAYGGTGYEQQRQQLEAGVDLLIGTPGRIIDYFKQHVFDLKACEVVVLDEADRMFDLGFIKDIRYLLRRCPPPQQRLSMLFSATLSHRVLELAYEHMNDAETVRIKSDRPTADKIKQTVYYPANDEKVPLLLGLMESLGPTRSIIFVNTKRVAEKLYAWLEGNEYKTALLSGDVPQKKRQSLLKKFQDGEFKILVATDVAARGLHIPEVSHIFNFD
;
A
#
# COMPACT_ATOMS: atom_id res chain seq x y z
N MET A 1 0.72 -17.84 1.43
CA MET A 1 2.05 -17.37 1.93
C MET A 1 2.90 -18.58 2.19
N SER A 2 4.16 -18.61 1.74
CA SER A 2 5.04 -19.76 2.00
C SER A 2 5.41 -19.76 3.49
N GLU A 3 5.31 -20.91 4.16
CA GLU A 3 5.56 -21.13 5.61
C GLU A 3 6.92 -20.63 6.12
N HIS A 4 7.86 -20.31 5.26
CA HIS A 4 9.23 -19.88 5.61
C HIS A 4 9.35 -18.42 6.11
N HIS A 5 8.27 -17.65 6.16
CA HIS A 5 8.27 -16.24 6.60
C HIS A 5 7.46 -15.99 7.88
N LEU A 6 6.93 -17.04 8.50
CA LEU A 6 6.18 -16.92 9.74
C LEU A 6 7.08 -17.16 10.96
N THR A 7 6.78 -16.45 12.05
CA THR A 7 7.41 -16.68 13.35
C THR A 7 6.68 -17.80 14.10
N LYS A 8 7.11 -18.09 15.33
CA LYS A 8 6.41 -19.02 16.22
C LYS A 8 5.31 -18.35 17.04
N THR A 9 5.18 -17.03 16.97
CA THR A 9 4.20 -16.25 17.72
C THR A 9 2.82 -16.35 17.08
N ARG A 10 1.84 -16.78 17.83
CA ARG A 10 0.45 -16.89 17.38
C ARG A 10 -0.31 -15.59 17.68
N TYR A 11 -1.26 -15.22 16.84
CA TYR A 11 -2.16 -14.09 17.10
C TYR A 11 -2.94 -14.29 18.39
N ALA A 12 -3.31 -15.51 18.73
CA ALA A 12 -4.00 -15.85 19.99
C ALA A 12 -3.18 -15.53 21.26
N SER A 13 -1.87 -15.26 21.14
CA SER A 13 -1.06 -14.81 22.29
C SER A 13 -1.23 -13.34 22.63
N PHE A 14 -1.81 -12.55 21.73
CA PHE A 14 -2.20 -11.18 22.01
C PHE A 14 -3.60 -11.15 22.62
N ASN A 15 -3.82 -10.29 23.58
CA ASN A 15 -5.12 -10.14 24.22
C ASN A 15 -6.06 -9.29 23.32
N LEU A 16 -6.40 -9.83 22.16
CA LEU A 16 -7.31 -9.21 21.20
C LEU A 16 -8.76 -9.51 21.56
N SER A 17 -9.67 -8.59 21.21
CA SER A 17 -11.12 -8.86 21.37
C SER A 17 -11.56 -10.02 20.47
N GLU A 18 -12.72 -10.60 20.78
CA GLU A 18 -13.23 -11.75 20.03
C GLU A 18 -13.53 -11.38 18.57
N GLU A 19 -14.04 -10.19 18.33
CA GLU A 19 -14.32 -9.67 16.99
C GLU A 19 -13.07 -9.60 16.12
N ILE A 20 -11.93 -9.16 16.69
CA ILE A 20 -10.64 -9.13 15.97
C ILE A 20 -10.13 -10.56 15.74
N ASN A 21 -10.21 -11.43 16.74
CA ASN A 21 -9.78 -12.82 16.62
C ASN A 21 -10.57 -13.57 15.53
N GLN A 22 -11.87 -13.33 15.42
CA GLN A 22 -12.71 -13.91 14.36
C GLN A 22 -12.26 -13.41 12.99
N GLY A 23 -12.04 -12.10 12.80
CA GLY A 23 -11.53 -11.54 11.54
C GLY A 23 -10.15 -12.07 11.15
N VAL A 24 -9.25 -12.26 12.13
CA VAL A 24 -7.93 -12.87 11.93
C VAL A 24 -8.06 -14.33 11.48
N ALA A 25 -9.00 -15.09 12.08
CA ALA A 25 -9.26 -16.48 11.72
C ALA A 25 -9.88 -16.59 10.32
N ASP A 26 -10.84 -15.73 9.97
CA ASP A 26 -11.46 -15.67 8.63
C ASP A 26 -10.42 -15.35 7.53
N ALA A 27 -9.40 -14.53 7.88
CA ALA A 27 -8.26 -14.26 7.01
C ALA A 27 -7.27 -15.44 6.89
N GLY A 28 -7.45 -16.51 7.66
CA GLY A 28 -6.57 -17.67 7.70
C GLY A 28 -5.22 -17.40 8.36
N PHE A 29 -5.14 -16.43 9.28
CA PHE A 29 -3.91 -16.05 9.96
C PHE A 29 -3.81 -16.79 11.30
N GLU A 30 -2.78 -17.60 11.48
CA GLU A 30 -2.48 -18.31 12.72
C GLU A 30 -1.21 -17.77 13.37
N PHE A 31 -0.15 -17.62 12.61
CA PHE A 31 1.16 -17.17 13.05
C PHE A 31 1.52 -15.81 12.49
N CYS A 32 2.23 -15.03 13.30
CA CYS A 32 2.69 -13.71 12.92
C CYS A 32 3.86 -13.76 11.94
N THR A 33 3.93 -12.75 11.07
CA THR A 33 5.16 -12.41 10.38
C THR A 33 6.11 -11.65 11.32
N PRO A 34 7.41 -11.54 11.01
CA PRO A 34 8.36 -10.82 11.87
C PRO A 34 7.97 -9.36 12.17
N ILE A 35 7.40 -8.64 11.19
CA ILE A 35 6.95 -7.26 11.42
C ILE A 35 5.74 -7.22 12.36
N GLN A 36 4.82 -8.15 12.25
CA GLN A 36 3.65 -8.24 13.13
C GLN A 36 4.04 -8.60 14.56
N GLU A 37 4.92 -9.59 14.73
CA GLU A 37 5.44 -10.01 16.03
C GLU A 37 6.10 -8.86 16.81
N GLN A 38 6.86 -8.01 16.11
CA GLN A 38 7.56 -6.89 16.74
C GLN A 38 6.69 -5.64 16.90
N THR A 39 5.75 -5.39 15.98
CA THR A 39 4.94 -4.16 15.95
C THR A 39 3.74 -4.26 16.89
N LEU A 40 3.03 -5.40 16.89
CA LEU A 40 1.78 -5.54 17.63
C LEU A 40 1.96 -5.31 19.16
N PRO A 41 2.98 -5.86 19.84
CA PRO A 41 3.14 -5.62 21.28
C PRO A 41 3.29 -4.15 21.66
N ILE A 42 3.84 -3.32 20.76
CA ILE A 42 4.05 -1.89 20.98
C ILE A 42 2.74 -1.14 20.69
N ALA A 43 2.16 -1.35 19.50
CA ALA A 43 0.99 -0.61 19.06
C ALA A 43 -0.27 -0.95 19.87
N LEU A 44 -0.42 -2.18 20.36
CA LEU A 44 -1.53 -2.60 21.23
C LEU A 44 -1.46 -1.94 22.63
N GLN A 45 -0.30 -1.42 23.04
CA GLN A 45 -0.12 -0.60 24.23
C GLN A 45 -0.37 0.90 23.98
N GLY A 46 -0.79 1.28 22.78
CA GLY A 46 -1.00 2.69 22.39
C GLY A 46 0.28 3.47 22.17
N ARG A 47 1.43 2.80 21.95
CA ARG A 47 2.71 3.43 21.66
C ARG A 47 2.95 3.54 20.16
N ASP A 48 3.49 4.66 19.74
CA ASP A 48 3.78 4.93 18.32
C ASP A 48 4.87 4.02 17.77
N VAL A 49 4.73 3.63 16.49
CA VAL A 49 5.67 2.71 15.81
C VAL A 49 6.12 3.25 14.46
N ALA A 50 7.43 3.24 14.23
CA ALA A 50 8.04 3.45 12.91
C ALA A 50 8.63 2.13 12.41
N GLY A 51 7.96 1.46 11.48
CA GLY A 51 8.33 0.14 10.97
C GLY A 51 9.10 0.19 9.66
N ASP A 52 10.32 -0.39 9.64
CA ASP A 52 11.13 -0.63 8.44
C ASP A 52 10.86 -2.04 7.94
N ALA A 53 10.00 -2.13 6.92
CA ALA A 53 9.62 -3.42 6.36
C ALA A 53 9.15 -3.29 4.90
N GLN A 54 9.58 -4.20 4.07
CA GLN A 54 9.23 -4.24 2.64
C GLN A 54 7.75 -4.55 2.40
N THR A 55 7.27 -4.29 1.18
CA THR A 55 5.92 -4.69 0.75
C THR A 55 5.78 -6.21 0.80
N GLY A 56 4.60 -6.71 1.20
CA GLY A 56 4.32 -8.14 1.30
C GLY A 56 4.77 -8.81 2.61
N THR A 57 5.30 -8.06 3.57
CA THR A 57 5.73 -8.60 4.88
C THR A 57 4.60 -8.69 5.92
N GLY A 58 3.37 -8.30 5.56
CA GLY A 58 2.21 -8.34 6.46
C GLY A 58 1.96 -7.08 7.30
N LYS A 59 2.57 -5.93 6.94
CA LYS A 59 2.38 -4.63 7.62
C LYS A 59 0.91 -4.25 7.76
N THR A 60 0.13 -4.44 6.67
CA THR A 60 -1.29 -4.06 6.63
C THR A 60 -2.08 -4.71 7.76
N ALA A 61 -1.93 -6.00 7.97
CA ALA A 61 -2.60 -6.68 9.08
C ALA A 61 -2.11 -6.18 10.44
N ALA A 62 -0.80 -5.88 10.59
CA ALA A 62 -0.26 -5.35 11.83
C ALA A 62 -0.94 -4.04 12.24
N PHE A 63 -0.97 -3.05 11.35
CA PHE A 63 -1.57 -1.77 11.70
C PHE A 63 -3.10 -1.83 11.76
N LEU A 64 -3.78 -2.61 10.93
CA LEU A 64 -5.24 -2.75 11.00
C LEU A 64 -5.69 -3.36 12.33
N ILE A 65 -5.04 -4.44 12.78
CA ILE A 65 -5.32 -5.06 14.08
C ILE A 65 -5.10 -4.04 15.22
N ALA A 66 -4.02 -3.27 15.19
CA ALA A 66 -3.77 -2.23 16.19
C ALA A 66 -4.83 -1.13 16.15
N VAL A 67 -5.26 -0.70 14.95
CA VAL A 67 -6.36 0.27 14.76
C VAL A 67 -7.65 -0.26 15.36
N PHE A 68 -8.05 -1.48 15.01
CA PHE A 68 -9.30 -2.06 15.52
C PHE A 68 -9.26 -2.20 17.04
N ASN A 69 -8.14 -2.70 17.59
CA ASN A 69 -7.96 -2.80 19.04
C ASN A 69 -8.11 -1.44 19.72
N GLN A 70 -7.47 -0.39 19.19
CA GLN A 70 -7.58 0.96 19.73
C GLN A 70 -9.02 1.46 19.74
N LEU A 71 -9.75 1.28 18.61
CA LEU A 71 -11.10 1.79 18.45
C LEU A 71 -12.14 1.01 19.26
N LEU A 72 -11.97 -0.30 19.45
CA LEU A 72 -12.88 -1.13 20.22
C LEU A 72 -12.69 -0.94 21.74
N HIS A 73 -11.44 -0.75 22.19
CA HIS A 73 -11.17 -0.49 23.63
C HIS A 73 -11.52 0.94 24.05
N ASN A 74 -11.55 1.89 23.12
CA ASN A 74 -11.91 3.28 23.39
C ASN A 74 -13.20 3.61 22.61
N PRO A 75 -14.38 3.54 23.22
CA PRO A 75 -15.63 3.90 22.57
C PRO A 75 -15.60 5.34 22.05
N ALA A 76 -16.28 5.59 20.93
CA ALA A 76 -16.36 6.94 20.39
C ALA A 76 -16.97 7.90 21.40
N SER A 77 -16.42 9.11 21.50
CA SER A 77 -16.99 10.15 22.36
C SER A 77 -18.41 10.54 21.90
N ASP A 78 -19.32 10.77 22.86
CA ASP A 78 -20.69 11.24 22.57
C ASP A 78 -20.69 12.60 21.83
N SER A 79 -19.64 13.38 21.97
CA SER A 79 -19.46 14.67 21.26
C SER A 79 -18.97 14.53 19.83
N ARG A 80 -18.57 13.31 19.38
CA ARG A 80 -18.09 13.05 18.03
C ARG A 80 -19.21 13.30 17.01
N ARG A 81 -18.93 14.14 16.03
CA ARG A 81 -19.84 14.32 14.90
C ARG A 81 -19.72 13.16 13.91
N LYS A 82 -20.82 12.88 13.21
CA LYS A 82 -20.92 11.77 12.26
C LYS A 82 -19.83 11.80 11.17
N ASN A 83 -19.47 13.01 10.72
CA ASN A 83 -18.45 13.24 9.70
C ASN A 83 -17.03 13.40 10.27
N GLN A 84 -16.73 12.79 11.39
CA GLN A 84 -15.40 12.79 12.01
C GLN A 84 -14.84 11.38 12.07
N PRO A 85 -14.01 10.97 11.12
CA PRO A 85 -13.33 9.68 11.19
C PRO A 85 -12.42 9.62 12.44
N ARG A 86 -12.38 8.45 13.06
CA ARG A 86 -11.50 8.15 14.22
C ARG A 86 -10.11 7.71 13.78
N THR A 87 -10.00 7.22 12.56
CA THR A 87 -8.72 6.77 11.99
C THR A 87 -8.51 7.37 10.60
N LEU A 88 -7.27 7.80 10.34
CA LEU A 88 -6.81 8.22 9.02
C LEU A 88 -5.66 7.31 8.57
N ILE A 89 -5.84 6.61 7.45
CA ILE A 89 -4.81 5.78 6.82
C ILE A 89 -4.45 6.38 5.47
N LEU A 90 -3.20 6.81 5.30
CA LEU A 90 -2.68 7.37 4.07
C LEU A 90 -1.83 6.36 3.31
N ALA A 91 -2.14 6.19 2.03
CA ALA A 91 -1.40 5.36 1.09
C ALA A 91 -0.96 6.18 -0.13
N PRO A 92 0.24 5.95 -0.70
CA PRO A 92 0.77 6.73 -1.82
C PRO A 92 -0.01 6.53 -3.11
N THR A 93 -0.64 5.37 -3.29
CA THR A 93 -1.32 5.00 -4.54
C THR A 93 -2.75 4.54 -4.29
N ARG A 94 -3.57 4.65 -5.33
CA ARG A 94 -4.98 4.22 -5.33
C ARG A 94 -5.10 2.72 -5.11
N GLU A 95 -4.23 1.97 -5.78
CA GLU A 95 -4.18 0.51 -5.72
C GLU A 95 -3.92 0.03 -4.29
N LEU A 96 -2.95 0.64 -3.61
CA LEU A 96 -2.65 0.32 -2.21
C LEU A 96 -3.79 0.72 -1.28
N ALA A 97 -4.40 1.89 -1.47
CA ALA A 97 -5.56 2.31 -0.68
C ALA A 97 -6.74 1.34 -0.83
N ILE A 98 -7.00 0.87 -2.05
CA ILE A 98 -8.04 -0.13 -2.34
C ILE A 98 -7.70 -1.47 -1.66
N GLN A 99 -6.43 -1.89 -1.70
CA GLN A 99 -5.99 -3.12 -1.05
C GLN A 99 -6.16 -3.04 0.47
N ILE A 100 -5.68 -1.96 1.09
CA ILE A 100 -5.85 -1.73 2.53
C ILE A 100 -7.32 -1.75 2.93
N HIS A 101 -8.20 -1.15 2.12
CA HIS A 101 -9.63 -1.16 2.38
C HIS A 101 -10.22 -2.57 2.35
N LYS A 102 -9.86 -3.40 1.36
CA LYS A 102 -10.29 -4.80 1.29
C LYS A 102 -9.79 -5.62 2.48
N ASP A 103 -8.54 -5.41 2.88
CA ASP A 103 -7.96 -6.06 4.04
C ASP A 103 -8.68 -5.61 5.33
N ALA A 104 -9.08 -4.33 5.42
CA ALA A 104 -9.87 -3.81 6.53
C ALA A 104 -11.28 -4.42 6.58
N GLU A 105 -11.96 -4.57 5.44
CA GLU A 105 -13.26 -5.24 5.33
C GLU A 105 -13.19 -6.71 5.77
N LEU A 106 -12.12 -7.43 5.41
CA LEU A 106 -11.92 -8.81 5.80
C LEU A 106 -11.60 -8.94 7.29
N LEU A 107 -10.55 -8.28 7.75
CA LEU A 107 -10.07 -8.39 9.14
C LEU A 107 -11.01 -7.74 10.16
N GLY A 108 -11.74 -6.71 9.73
CA GLY A 108 -12.69 -5.95 10.57
C GLY A 108 -14.14 -6.37 10.43
N SER A 109 -14.45 -7.46 9.72
CA SER A 109 -15.82 -7.90 9.38
C SER A 109 -16.74 -8.07 10.59
N HIS A 110 -16.20 -8.40 11.74
CA HIS A 110 -16.94 -8.63 12.98
C HIS A 110 -16.92 -7.42 13.94
N THR A 111 -16.20 -6.35 13.60
CA THR A 111 -15.99 -5.20 14.52
C THR A 111 -17.15 -4.20 14.57
N GLY A 112 -18.03 -4.23 13.57
CA GLY A 112 -19.07 -3.22 13.39
C GLY A 112 -18.57 -1.83 12.98
N LEU A 113 -17.26 -1.66 12.73
CA LEU A 113 -16.67 -0.40 12.30
C LEU A 113 -16.98 -0.11 10.83
N VAL A 114 -17.16 1.16 10.49
CA VAL A 114 -17.47 1.60 9.13
C VAL A 114 -16.20 2.09 8.44
N PHE A 115 -15.89 1.48 7.28
CA PHE A 115 -14.70 1.79 6.50
C PHE A 115 -15.03 2.68 5.32
N GLY A 116 -14.28 3.78 5.15
CA GLY A 116 -14.40 4.71 4.04
C GLY A 116 -13.15 4.73 3.17
N LEU A 117 -13.34 4.83 1.85
CA LEU A 117 -12.26 4.83 0.88
C LEU A 117 -12.29 6.09 0.01
N ALA A 118 -11.17 6.85 -0.02
CA ALA A 118 -11.05 8.10 -0.75
C ALA A 118 -9.80 8.12 -1.66
N TYR A 119 -9.99 8.05 -2.99
CA TYR A 119 -8.91 8.13 -3.97
C TYR A 119 -9.35 8.85 -5.24
N GLY A 120 -8.40 9.41 -5.99
CA GLY A 120 -8.68 10.17 -7.20
C GLY A 120 -9.02 9.29 -8.41
N GLY A 121 -9.68 9.88 -9.43
CA GLY A 121 -9.89 9.30 -10.76
C GLY A 121 -11.26 8.71 -11.04
N THR A 122 -12.04 8.32 -10.04
CA THR A 122 -13.40 7.78 -10.21
C THR A 122 -14.25 8.01 -8.96
N GLY A 123 -15.59 7.90 -9.11
CA GLY A 123 -16.51 7.78 -7.98
C GLY A 123 -16.55 8.98 -7.02
N TYR A 124 -16.29 10.20 -7.51
CA TYR A 124 -16.19 11.39 -6.67
C TYR A 124 -17.40 11.55 -5.75
N GLU A 125 -18.59 11.63 -6.32
CA GLU A 125 -19.80 11.88 -5.56
C GLU A 125 -20.17 10.71 -4.63
N GLN A 126 -19.97 9.48 -5.09
CA GLN A 126 -20.25 8.29 -4.27
C GLN A 126 -19.33 8.22 -3.03
N GLN A 127 -18.02 8.51 -3.20
CA GLN A 127 -17.08 8.58 -2.08
C GLN A 127 -17.47 9.71 -1.12
N ARG A 128 -17.86 10.88 -1.64
CA ARG A 128 -18.32 12.00 -0.85
C ARG A 128 -19.53 11.64 0.02
N GLN A 129 -20.56 11.06 -0.57
CA GLN A 129 -21.77 10.62 0.14
C GLN A 129 -21.45 9.60 1.24
N GLN A 130 -20.54 8.66 0.99
CA GLN A 130 -20.08 7.71 2.00
C GLN A 130 -19.43 8.42 3.20
N LEU A 131 -18.58 9.40 2.94
CA LEU A 131 -17.91 10.16 4.01
C LEU A 131 -18.90 11.06 4.79
N GLU A 132 -19.87 11.65 4.12
CA GLU A 132 -20.94 12.43 4.74
C GLU A 132 -21.88 11.56 5.59
N ALA A 133 -22.12 10.31 5.17
CA ALA A 133 -22.86 9.30 5.94
C ALA A 133 -22.15 8.92 7.25
N GLY A 134 -20.83 9.08 7.30
CA GLY A 134 -19.97 8.82 8.45
C GLY A 134 -19.20 7.52 8.33
N VAL A 135 -17.92 7.60 8.66
CA VAL A 135 -16.98 6.45 8.69
C VAL A 135 -16.15 6.49 9.96
N ASP A 136 -15.68 5.32 10.41
CA ASP A 136 -14.74 5.22 11.53
C ASP A 136 -13.30 5.26 11.04
N LEU A 137 -13.02 4.52 9.97
CA LEU A 137 -11.72 4.51 9.32
C LEU A 137 -11.83 5.18 7.94
N LEU A 138 -11.00 6.21 7.72
CA LEU A 138 -10.83 6.85 6.42
C LEU A 138 -9.51 6.41 5.81
N ILE A 139 -9.57 5.65 4.74
CA ILE A 139 -8.43 5.12 3.99
C ILE A 139 -8.33 5.86 2.66
N GLY A 140 -7.14 6.31 2.25
CA GLY A 140 -7.06 6.91 0.93
C GLY A 140 -5.73 7.55 0.57
N THR A 141 -5.74 8.20 -0.59
CA THR A 141 -4.57 8.93 -1.12
C THR A 141 -4.60 10.39 -0.69
N PRO A 142 -3.44 11.00 -0.36
CA PRO A 142 -3.37 12.36 0.22
C PRO A 142 -4.17 13.41 -0.57
N GLY A 143 -4.03 13.45 -1.88
CA GLY A 143 -4.66 14.47 -2.73
C GLY A 143 -6.19 14.46 -2.66
N ARG A 144 -6.85 13.29 -2.68
CA ARG A 144 -8.31 13.19 -2.60
C ARG A 144 -8.82 13.46 -1.18
N ILE A 145 -8.09 13.03 -0.17
CA ILE A 145 -8.43 13.32 1.24
C ILE A 145 -8.37 14.82 1.49
N ILE A 146 -7.35 15.52 1.01
CA ILE A 146 -7.26 16.99 1.13
C ILE A 146 -8.38 17.69 0.38
N ASP A 147 -8.74 17.23 -0.81
CA ASP A 147 -9.81 17.79 -1.60
C ASP A 147 -11.14 17.77 -0.83
N TYR A 148 -11.55 16.63 -0.30
CA TYR A 148 -12.75 16.53 0.54
C TYR A 148 -12.63 17.29 1.87
N PHE A 149 -11.46 17.28 2.49
CA PHE A 149 -11.21 18.03 3.71
C PHE A 149 -11.43 19.55 3.50
N LYS A 150 -10.88 20.09 2.40
CA LYS A 150 -11.06 21.52 2.05
C LYS A 150 -12.51 21.88 1.73
N GLN A 151 -13.31 20.93 1.30
CA GLN A 151 -14.73 21.10 1.05
C GLN A 151 -15.60 20.83 2.30
N HIS A 152 -14.98 20.63 3.46
CA HIS A 152 -15.66 20.38 4.73
C HIS A 152 -16.58 19.12 4.74
N VAL A 153 -16.32 18.15 3.87
CA VAL A 153 -17.02 16.86 3.85
C VAL A 153 -16.84 16.12 5.17
N PHE A 154 -15.65 16.19 5.72
CA PHE A 154 -15.29 15.67 7.05
C PHE A 154 -14.28 16.59 7.75
N ASP A 155 -14.05 16.38 9.05
CA ASP A 155 -12.92 16.95 9.79
C ASP A 155 -12.16 15.87 10.58
N LEU A 156 -10.92 16.18 10.97
CA LEU A 156 -9.99 15.22 11.60
C LEU A 156 -9.84 15.43 13.12
N LYS A 157 -10.72 16.20 13.76
CA LYS A 157 -10.60 16.55 15.19
C LYS A 157 -10.79 15.36 16.12
N ALA A 158 -11.52 14.32 15.68
CA ALA A 158 -11.75 13.11 16.46
C ALA A 158 -10.81 11.96 16.04
N CYS A 159 -9.71 12.25 15.30
CA CYS A 159 -8.80 11.24 14.81
C CYS A 159 -7.91 10.71 15.94
N GLU A 160 -8.15 9.48 16.36
CA GLU A 160 -7.44 8.79 17.44
C GLU A 160 -6.25 7.97 16.93
N VAL A 161 -6.28 7.58 15.65
CA VAL A 161 -5.19 6.80 15.03
C VAL A 161 -4.82 7.38 13.67
N VAL A 162 -3.53 7.49 13.41
CA VAL A 162 -2.98 7.84 12.09
C VAL A 162 -2.02 6.78 11.63
N VAL A 163 -2.18 6.32 10.38
CA VAL A 163 -1.26 5.38 9.73
C VAL A 163 -0.74 5.98 8.43
N LEU A 164 0.58 5.94 8.26
CA LEU A 164 1.26 6.27 7.01
C LEU A 164 1.89 4.99 6.45
N ASP A 165 1.33 4.44 5.37
CA ASP A 165 1.91 3.25 4.73
C ASP A 165 2.69 3.64 3.47
N GLU A 166 3.84 2.98 3.25
CA GLU A 166 4.83 3.30 2.21
C GLU A 166 5.23 4.79 2.24
N ALA A 167 5.65 5.28 3.42
CA ALA A 167 5.99 6.69 3.63
C ALA A 167 7.10 7.18 2.70
N ASP A 168 8.16 6.41 2.46
CA ASP A 168 9.23 6.72 1.49
C ASP A 168 8.67 7.00 0.10
N ARG A 169 7.71 6.21 -0.34
CA ARG A 169 7.05 6.38 -1.62
C ARG A 169 6.19 7.63 -1.68
N MET A 170 5.55 8.02 -0.56
CA MET A 170 4.82 9.29 -0.49
C MET A 170 5.78 10.49 -0.63
N PHE A 171 7.03 10.39 -0.13
CA PHE A 171 8.07 11.39 -0.40
C PHE A 171 8.45 11.46 -1.88
N ASP A 172 8.68 10.33 -2.52
CA ASP A 172 9.05 10.26 -3.95
C ASP A 172 7.98 10.84 -4.87
N LEU A 173 6.70 10.70 -4.49
CA LEU A 173 5.57 11.25 -5.20
C LEU A 173 5.28 12.72 -4.86
N GLY A 174 6.05 13.32 -3.96
CA GLY A 174 5.92 14.72 -3.59
C GLY A 174 4.80 15.06 -2.61
N PHE A 175 4.17 14.07 -1.96
CA PHE A 175 3.04 14.25 -1.06
C PHE A 175 3.41 14.77 0.34
N ILE A 176 4.68 15.04 0.62
CA ILE A 176 5.12 15.43 1.97
C ILE A 176 4.41 16.69 2.51
N LYS A 177 4.18 17.70 1.65
CA LYS A 177 3.44 18.90 2.04
C LYS A 177 1.99 18.60 2.40
N ASP A 178 1.39 17.68 1.65
CA ASP A 178 0.01 17.24 1.83
C ASP A 178 -0.15 16.44 3.12
N ILE A 179 0.79 15.54 3.40
CA ILE A 179 0.82 14.75 4.64
C ILE A 179 0.96 15.68 5.85
N ARG A 180 1.95 16.58 5.86
CA ARG A 180 2.12 17.56 6.94
C ARG A 180 0.89 18.43 7.11
N TYR A 181 0.22 18.80 6.01
CA TYR A 181 -1.03 19.55 6.05
C TYR A 181 -2.12 18.79 6.80
N LEU A 182 -2.34 17.51 6.52
CA LEU A 182 -3.35 16.66 7.17
C LEU A 182 -3.00 16.39 8.63
N LEU A 183 -1.75 16.00 8.93
CA LEU A 183 -1.30 15.67 10.29
C LEU A 183 -1.45 16.82 11.27
N ARG A 184 -1.28 18.07 10.81
CA ARG A 184 -1.50 19.29 11.63
C ARG A 184 -2.97 19.55 11.94
N ARG A 185 -3.92 18.84 11.35
CA ARG A 185 -5.36 18.95 11.57
C ARG A 185 -5.92 17.81 12.41
N CYS A 186 -5.15 16.79 12.60
CA CYS A 186 -5.42 15.77 13.60
C CYS A 186 -5.09 16.29 15.00
N PRO A 187 -5.60 15.65 16.06
CA PRO A 187 -5.14 15.92 17.42
C PRO A 187 -3.62 15.82 17.57
N PRO A 188 -3.03 16.46 18.59
CA PRO A 188 -1.58 16.38 18.86
C PRO A 188 -1.08 14.92 18.93
N PRO A 189 0.18 14.63 18.58
CA PRO A 189 0.74 13.27 18.61
C PRO A 189 0.53 12.55 19.95
N GLN A 190 0.58 13.27 21.07
CA GLN A 190 0.40 12.71 22.43
C GLN A 190 -1.04 12.25 22.72
N GLN A 191 -2.00 12.64 21.87
CA GLN A 191 -3.43 12.30 22.04
C GLN A 191 -3.92 11.27 21.01
N ARG A 192 -3.01 10.69 20.22
CA ARG A 192 -3.35 9.71 19.20
C ARG A 192 -2.26 8.64 19.09
N LEU A 193 -2.63 7.48 18.61
CA LEU A 193 -1.68 6.47 18.15
C LEU A 193 -1.22 6.80 16.72
N SER A 194 0.08 6.85 16.48
CA SER A 194 0.62 7.07 15.15
C SER A 194 1.50 5.90 14.72
N MET A 195 1.26 5.38 13.53
CA MET A 195 2.07 4.30 12.95
C MET A 195 2.58 4.72 11.57
N LEU A 196 3.86 4.53 11.32
CA LEU A 196 4.51 4.82 10.06
C LEU A 196 5.21 3.57 9.56
N PHE A 197 4.92 3.15 8.33
CA PHE A 197 5.57 2.03 7.68
C PHE A 197 6.26 2.48 6.40
N SER A 198 7.47 1.99 6.18
CA SER A 198 8.30 2.34 5.03
C SER A 198 9.19 1.17 4.66
N ALA A 199 9.54 1.03 3.38
CA ALA A 199 10.57 0.07 2.97
C ALA A 199 11.99 0.59 3.27
N THR A 200 12.12 1.89 3.51
CA THR A 200 13.38 2.54 3.90
C THR A 200 13.09 3.63 4.92
N LEU A 201 13.70 3.54 6.10
CA LEU A 201 13.69 4.62 7.10
C LEU A 201 14.80 5.63 6.80
N SER A 202 14.69 6.32 5.66
CA SER A 202 15.60 7.41 5.31
C SER A 202 15.52 8.55 6.31
N HIS A 203 16.54 9.43 6.32
CA HIS A 203 16.54 10.61 7.20
C HIS A 203 15.26 11.45 7.09
N ARG A 204 14.73 11.62 5.87
CA ARG A 204 13.47 12.37 5.61
C ARG A 204 12.25 11.70 6.23
N VAL A 205 12.18 10.35 6.19
CA VAL A 205 11.10 9.58 6.81
C VAL A 205 11.17 9.67 8.33
N LEU A 206 12.37 9.56 8.90
CA LEU A 206 12.59 9.73 10.34
C LEU A 206 12.29 11.15 10.82
N GLU A 207 12.62 12.17 10.03
CA GLU A 207 12.24 13.56 10.31
C GLU A 207 10.73 13.72 10.42
N LEU A 208 9.95 13.13 9.50
CA LEU A 208 8.49 13.16 9.55
C LEU A 208 7.95 12.45 10.80
N ALA A 209 8.54 11.31 11.17
CA ALA A 209 8.18 10.60 12.40
C ALA A 209 8.47 11.47 13.62
N TYR A 210 9.64 12.07 13.70
CA TYR A 210 10.03 12.98 14.80
C TYR A 210 9.09 14.18 14.93
N GLU A 211 8.68 14.80 13.81
CA GLU A 211 7.80 15.96 13.81
C GLU A 211 6.35 15.64 14.21
N HIS A 212 5.87 14.43 13.93
CA HIS A 212 4.44 14.13 13.94
C HIS A 212 4.04 12.89 14.72
N MET A 213 4.97 12.22 15.38
CA MET A 213 4.72 11.06 16.24
C MET A 213 5.22 11.32 17.66
N ASN A 214 4.69 10.55 18.62
CA ASN A 214 5.03 10.67 20.03
C ASN A 214 6.06 9.60 20.41
N ASP A 215 7.35 9.92 20.33
CA ASP A 215 8.47 9.03 20.69
C ASP A 215 8.33 7.62 20.07
N ALA A 216 8.19 7.59 18.75
CA ALA A 216 7.91 6.37 18.03
C ALA A 216 9.01 5.33 18.19
N GLU A 217 8.65 4.12 18.60
CA GLU A 217 9.57 2.99 18.64
C GLU A 217 9.90 2.51 17.22
N THR A 218 11.19 2.42 16.92
CA THR A 218 11.66 1.99 15.60
C THR A 218 11.78 0.46 15.56
N VAL A 219 10.98 -0.16 14.72
CA VAL A 219 11.04 -1.61 14.43
C VAL A 219 11.69 -1.82 13.08
N ARG A 220 12.79 -2.58 13.05
CA ARG A 220 13.52 -2.92 11.83
C ARG A 220 13.58 -4.41 11.64
N ILE A 221 12.95 -4.88 10.56
CA ILE A 221 13.06 -6.28 10.18
C ILE A 221 14.32 -6.44 9.34
N LYS A 222 15.36 -6.99 9.97
CA LYS A 222 16.55 -7.42 9.23
C LYS A 222 16.11 -8.51 8.28
N SER A 223 16.14 -8.26 6.98
CA SER A 223 16.13 -9.36 6.02
C SER A 223 17.49 -10.04 6.14
N ASP A 224 17.53 -11.23 6.74
CA ASP A 224 18.77 -12.04 6.84
C ASP A 224 19.33 -12.44 5.47
N ARG A 225 18.61 -12.12 4.41
CA ARG A 225 19.07 -12.24 3.02
C ARG A 225 18.56 -11.04 2.22
N PRO A 226 19.45 -10.31 1.52
CA PRO A 226 19.02 -9.42 0.45
C PRO A 226 18.08 -10.23 -0.46
N THR A 227 16.91 -9.71 -0.77
CA THR A 227 15.96 -10.32 -1.72
C THR A 227 16.62 -10.68 -3.06
N ALA A 228 17.78 -10.11 -3.34
CA ALA A 228 18.64 -10.41 -4.47
C ALA A 228 19.13 -11.87 -4.56
N ASP A 229 19.27 -12.59 -3.45
CA ASP A 229 19.77 -13.99 -3.49
C ASP A 229 18.82 -14.97 -4.19
N LYS A 230 17.52 -14.63 -4.28
CA LYS A 230 16.50 -15.41 -4.99
C LYS A 230 16.24 -14.91 -6.41
N ILE A 231 16.80 -13.76 -6.79
CA ILE A 231 16.59 -13.13 -8.09
C ILE A 231 17.90 -13.17 -8.86
N LYS A 232 17.92 -13.93 -9.96
CA LYS A 232 19.04 -13.89 -10.90
C LYS A 232 18.98 -12.57 -11.65
N GLN A 233 20.00 -11.75 -11.48
CA GLN A 233 20.14 -10.48 -12.18
C GLN A 233 21.21 -10.60 -13.26
N THR A 234 20.90 -10.09 -14.47
CA THR A 234 21.82 -10.08 -15.59
C THR A 234 21.77 -8.69 -16.24
N VAL A 235 22.92 -8.10 -16.49
CA VAL A 235 23.04 -6.80 -17.16
C VAL A 235 23.60 -7.01 -18.56
N TYR A 236 22.99 -6.34 -19.54
CA TYR A 236 23.42 -6.32 -20.93
C TYR A 236 23.77 -4.89 -21.33
N TYR A 237 24.72 -4.72 -22.23
CA TYR A 237 25.21 -3.42 -22.71
C TYR A 237 25.03 -3.30 -24.23
N PRO A 238 23.80 -3.32 -24.76
CA PRO A 238 23.55 -3.18 -26.19
C PRO A 238 23.68 -1.74 -26.65
N ALA A 239 23.96 -1.54 -27.93
CA ALA A 239 23.73 -0.25 -28.58
C ALA A 239 22.23 0.09 -28.63
N ASN A 240 21.87 1.36 -28.87
CA ASN A 240 20.46 1.79 -28.82
C ASN A 240 19.55 1.10 -29.83
N ASP A 241 20.06 0.78 -30.98
CA ASP A 241 19.38 0.07 -32.09
C ASP A 241 19.29 -1.45 -31.82
N GLU A 242 20.14 -1.99 -30.98
CA GLU A 242 20.15 -3.42 -30.61
C GLU A 242 19.22 -3.75 -29.43
N LYS A 243 18.75 -2.76 -28.68
CA LYS A 243 17.93 -3.01 -27.46
C LYS A 243 16.66 -3.81 -27.74
N VAL A 244 15.92 -3.49 -28.79
CA VAL A 244 14.67 -4.19 -29.14
C VAL A 244 14.97 -5.61 -29.66
N PRO A 245 15.87 -5.82 -30.64
CA PRO A 245 16.27 -7.16 -31.04
C PRO A 245 16.76 -8.03 -29.87
N LEU A 246 17.58 -7.48 -28.98
CA LEU A 246 18.06 -8.21 -27.79
C LEU A 246 16.91 -8.61 -26.88
N LEU A 247 15.97 -7.70 -26.59
CA LEU A 247 14.81 -8.01 -25.75
C LEU A 247 13.98 -9.14 -26.35
N LEU A 248 13.69 -9.12 -27.67
CA LEU A 248 12.93 -10.15 -28.35
C LEU A 248 13.67 -11.51 -28.29
N GLY A 249 14.99 -11.53 -28.54
CA GLY A 249 15.81 -12.74 -28.41
C GLY A 249 15.86 -13.29 -26.98
N LEU A 250 15.91 -12.41 -25.97
CA LEU A 250 15.83 -12.82 -24.56
C LEU A 250 14.46 -13.41 -24.21
N MET A 251 13.39 -12.81 -24.71
CA MET A 251 12.04 -13.34 -24.49
C MET A 251 11.84 -14.71 -25.14
N GLU A 252 12.38 -14.91 -26.32
CA GLU A 252 12.35 -16.20 -27.01
C GLU A 252 13.18 -17.26 -26.25
N SER A 253 14.41 -16.92 -25.88
CA SER A 253 15.34 -17.86 -25.23
C SER A 253 14.96 -18.22 -23.79
N LEU A 254 14.43 -17.26 -23.02
CA LEU A 254 14.06 -17.44 -21.61
C LEU A 254 12.63 -17.98 -21.45
N GLY A 255 11.75 -17.80 -22.42
CA GLY A 255 10.37 -18.28 -22.39
C GLY A 255 9.57 -17.79 -21.20
N PRO A 256 9.51 -16.48 -20.88
CA PRO A 256 8.84 -15.98 -19.68
C PRO A 256 7.36 -16.34 -19.66
N THR A 257 6.89 -16.89 -18.55
CA THR A 257 5.47 -17.22 -18.38
C THR A 257 4.64 -15.97 -18.14
N ARG A 258 5.20 -14.99 -17.40
CA ARG A 258 4.61 -13.67 -17.13
C ARG A 258 5.75 -12.67 -16.92
N SER A 259 5.76 -11.57 -17.66
CA SER A 259 6.83 -10.58 -17.58
C SER A 259 6.33 -9.14 -17.51
N ILE A 260 7.13 -8.30 -16.85
CA ILE A 260 6.94 -6.85 -16.85
C ILE A 260 8.16 -6.23 -17.51
N ILE A 261 7.94 -5.29 -18.42
CA ILE A 261 8.99 -4.52 -19.08
C ILE A 261 8.85 -3.07 -18.64
N PHE A 262 9.82 -2.60 -17.86
CA PHE A 262 9.89 -1.21 -17.40
C PHE A 262 10.60 -0.34 -18.41
N VAL A 263 10.03 0.85 -18.63
CA VAL A 263 10.57 1.88 -19.53
C VAL A 263 10.42 3.26 -18.90
N ASN A 264 11.37 4.15 -19.17
CA ASN A 264 11.40 5.48 -18.56
C ASN A 264 10.35 6.45 -19.15
N THR A 265 10.00 6.32 -20.42
CA THR A 265 9.12 7.28 -21.09
C THR A 265 7.93 6.62 -21.77
N LYS A 266 6.82 7.37 -21.86
CA LYS A 266 5.61 6.96 -22.57
C LYS A 266 5.90 6.64 -24.04
N ARG A 267 6.72 7.45 -24.73
CA ARG A 267 7.06 7.26 -26.13
C ARG A 267 7.78 5.94 -26.36
N VAL A 268 8.69 5.56 -25.46
CA VAL A 268 9.38 4.26 -25.53
C VAL A 268 8.39 3.14 -25.24
N ALA A 269 7.49 3.30 -24.27
CA ALA A 269 6.46 2.31 -23.96
C ALA A 269 5.55 2.02 -25.17
N GLU A 270 5.06 3.06 -25.85
CA GLU A 270 4.20 2.93 -27.05
C GLU A 270 4.94 2.26 -28.21
N LYS A 271 6.20 2.66 -28.45
CA LYS A 271 7.03 2.05 -29.51
C LYS A 271 7.28 0.57 -29.22
N LEU A 272 7.65 0.24 -27.98
CA LEU A 272 7.92 -1.14 -27.59
C LEU A 272 6.66 -2.01 -27.63
N TYR A 273 5.53 -1.47 -27.18
CA TYR A 273 4.23 -2.13 -27.28
C TYR A 273 3.91 -2.48 -28.76
N ALA A 274 4.07 -1.52 -29.69
CA ALA A 274 3.83 -1.77 -31.11
C ALA A 274 4.76 -2.84 -31.70
N TRP A 275 6.03 -2.89 -31.28
CA TRP A 275 6.97 -3.92 -31.69
C TRP A 275 6.58 -5.32 -31.16
N LEU A 276 6.16 -5.40 -29.92
CA LEU A 276 5.73 -6.67 -29.29
C LEU A 276 4.46 -7.21 -29.95
N GLU A 277 3.45 -6.37 -30.15
CA GLU A 277 2.22 -6.75 -30.86
C GLU A 277 2.50 -7.17 -32.30
N GLY A 278 3.40 -6.47 -33.00
CA GLY A 278 3.83 -6.83 -34.35
C GLY A 278 4.57 -8.17 -34.46
N ASN A 279 5.13 -8.66 -33.33
CA ASN A 279 5.75 -9.99 -33.22
C ASN A 279 4.82 -10.99 -32.50
N GLU A 280 3.51 -10.76 -32.52
CA GLU A 280 2.47 -11.67 -32.00
C GLU A 280 2.49 -11.92 -30.48
N TYR A 281 3.19 -11.06 -29.71
CA TYR A 281 3.16 -11.13 -28.26
C TYR A 281 1.91 -10.46 -27.71
N LYS A 282 1.06 -11.20 -26.99
CA LYS A 282 -0.09 -10.64 -26.27
C LYS A 282 0.37 -9.74 -25.14
N THR A 283 0.34 -8.43 -25.40
CA THR A 283 0.93 -7.40 -24.55
C THR A 283 -0.13 -6.44 -24.02
N ALA A 284 0.04 -5.96 -22.81
CA ALA A 284 -0.72 -4.82 -22.25
C ALA A 284 0.21 -3.63 -22.06
N LEU A 285 -0.29 -2.42 -22.33
CA LEU A 285 0.42 -1.15 -22.10
C LEU A 285 -0.19 -0.41 -20.93
N LEU A 286 0.64 -0.09 -19.93
CA LEU A 286 0.28 0.69 -18.77
C LEU A 286 1.12 1.98 -18.69
N SER A 287 0.51 3.10 -19.02
CA SER A 287 1.11 4.43 -18.94
C SER A 287 0.25 5.38 -18.09
N GLY A 288 0.76 6.58 -17.81
CA GLY A 288 0.04 7.59 -17.03
C GLY A 288 -1.29 8.05 -17.65
N ASP A 289 -1.46 7.90 -18.97
CA ASP A 289 -2.67 8.33 -19.70
C ASP A 289 -3.79 7.28 -19.67
N VAL A 290 -3.52 6.07 -19.18
CA VAL A 290 -4.54 5.03 -19.11
C VAL A 290 -5.57 5.40 -18.05
N PRO A 291 -6.87 5.58 -18.42
CA PRO A 291 -7.92 5.89 -17.46
C PRO A 291 -7.99 4.84 -16.34
N GLN A 292 -8.28 5.26 -15.12
CA GLN A 292 -8.20 4.40 -13.93
C GLN A 292 -9.04 3.11 -14.04
N LYS A 293 -10.27 3.20 -14.57
CA LYS A 293 -11.11 1.99 -14.81
C LYS A 293 -10.43 1.01 -15.76
N LYS A 294 -9.84 1.52 -16.85
CA LYS A 294 -9.12 0.70 -17.84
C LYS A 294 -7.85 0.10 -17.23
N ARG A 295 -7.14 0.87 -16.38
CA ARG A 295 -5.95 0.41 -15.67
C ARG A 295 -6.25 -0.80 -14.76
N GLN A 296 -7.31 -0.72 -13.94
CA GLN A 296 -7.74 -1.83 -13.08
C GLN A 296 -8.11 -3.06 -13.91
N SER A 297 -8.85 -2.87 -15.01
CA SER A 297 -9.20 -3.96 -15.92
C SER A 297 -7.98 -4.61 -16.56
N LEU A 298 -7.00 -3.80 -17.04
CA LEU A 298 -5.76 -4.32 -17.63
C LEU A 298 -4.94 -5.12 -16.62
N LEU A 299 -4.82 -4.62 -15.38
CA LEU A 299 -4.10 -5.33 -14.33
C LEU A 299 -4.76 -6.65 -13.97
N LYS A 300 -6.08 -6.67 -13.85
CA LYS A 300 -6.83 -7.90 -13.61
C LYS A 300 -6.60 -8.91 -14.73
N LYS A 301 -6.74 -8.50 -15.99
CA LYS A 301 -6.48 -9.34 -17.17
C LYS A 301 -5.05 -9.88 -17.21
N PHE A 302 -4.06 -9.08 -16.79
CA PHE A 302 -2.69 -9.52 -16.66
C PHE A 302 -2.53 -10.55 -15.53
N GLN A 303 -3.17 -10.34 -14.39
CA GLN A 303 -3.20 -11.31 -13.29
C GLN A 303 -3.91 -12.61 -13.67
N ASP A 304 -5.00 -12.52 -14.45
CA ASP A 304 -5.76 -13.67 -14.95
C ASP A 304 -5.03 -14.40 -16.12
N GLY A 305 -3.89 -13.86 -16.61
CA GLY A 305 -3.07 -14.47 -17.66
C GLY A 305 -3.57 -14.23 -19.09
N GLU A 306 -4.54 -13.33 -19.31
CA GLU A 306 -4.97 -12.94 -20.66
C GLU A 306 -3.83 -12.27 -21.45
N PHE A 307 -2.95 -11.55 -20.75
CA PHE A 307 -1.71 -10.98 -21.26
C PHE A 307 -0.52 -11.61 -20.55
N LYS A 308 0.52 -11.97 -21.30
CA LYS A 308 1.77 -12.50 -20.72
C LYS A 308 2.81 -11.42 -20.47
N ILE A 309 2.65 -10.26 -21.10
CA ILE A 309 3.59 -9.15 -21.05
C ILE A 309 2.86 -7.87 -20.65
N LEU A 310 3.42 -7.16 -19.69
CA LEU A 310 3.00 -5.82 -19.30
C LEU A 310 4.14 -4.83 -19.59
N VAL A 311 3.97 -3.93 -20.52
CA VAL A 311 4.87 -2.78 -20.72
C VAL A 311 4.37 -1.65 -19.82
N ALA A 312 5.22 -1.12 -18.96
CA ALA A 312 4.82 -0.10 -18.01
C ALA A 312 5.91 0.98 -17.85
N THR A 313 5.47 2.24 -17.72
CA THR A 313 6.38 3.27 -17.21
C THR A 313 6.51 3.14 -15.68
N ASP A 314 7.68 3.50 -15.12
CA ASP A 314 7.93 3.44 -13.68
C ASP A 314 6.82 4.12 -12.86
N VAL A 315 6.38 5.29 -13.29
CA VAL A 315 5.30 6.04 -12.63
C VAL A 315 3.98 5.27 -12.67
N ALA A 316 3.68 4.61 -13.78
CA ALA A 316 2.43 3.85 -13.93
C ALA A 316 2.48 2.50 -13.20
N ALA A 317 3.64 1.90 -13.05
CA ALA A 317 3.82 0.63 -12.37
C ALA A 317 3.96 0.75 -10.83
N ARG A 318 4.19 1.94 -10.33
CA ARG A 318 4.31 2.17 -8.89
C ARG A 318 3.05 1.74 -8.14
N GLY A 319 3.23 0.97 -7.05
CA GLY A 319 2.14 0.47 -6.21
C GLY A 319 1.38 -0.73 -6.77
N LEU A 320 1.87 -1.34 -7.83
CA LEU A 320 1.29 -2.57 -8.35
C LEU A 320 1.79 -3.76 -7.53
N HIS A 321 0.87 -4.48 -6.92
CA HIS A 321 1.13 -5.82 -6.40
C HIS A 321 0.71 -6.83 -7.47
N ILE A 322 1.69 -7.41 -8.15
CA ILE A 322 1.45 -8.41 -9.20
C ILE A 322 2.19 -9.69 -8.79
N PRO A 323 1.46 -10.69 -8.30
CA PRO A 323 2.06 -11.97 -7.94
C PRO A 323 2.52 -12.76 -9.18
N GLU A 324 3.44 -13.69 -8.97
CA GLU A 324 3.87 -14.68 -9.98
C GLU A 324 4.47 -14.09 -11.26
N VAL A 325 5.18 -12.98 -11.18
CA VAL A 325 5.98 -12.45 -12.29
C VAL A 325 7.26 -13.28 -12.39
N SER A 326 7.48 -13.92 -13.54
CA SER A 326 8.66 -14.77 -13.77
C SER A 326 9.89 -13.97 -14.17
N HIS A 327 9.72 -12.89 -14.94
CA HIS A 327 10.81 -12.06 -15.44
C HIS A 327 10.47 -10.56 -15.40
N ILE A 328 11.46 -9.76 -15.07
CA ILE A 328 11.39 -8.29 -15.16
C ILE A 328 12.52 -7.84 -16.09
N PHE A 329 12.18 -7.02 -17.06
CA PHE A 329 13.11 -6.39 -17.97
C PHE A 329 13.11 -4.88 -17.71
N ASN A 330 14.23 -4.34 -17.23
CA ASN A 330 14.47 -2.90 -17.17
C ASN A 330 15.08 -2.51 -18.52
N PHE A 331 14.28 -1.93 -19.40
CA PHE A 331 14.66 -1.71 -20.81
C PHE A 331 15.50 -0.45 -21.01
N ASP A 332 15.29 0.59 -20.17
CA ASP A 332 16.04 1.86 -20.20
C ASP A 332 16.88 2.07 -18.94
#